data_94e68a6c0ac788a2d6ca753765cda7f7
#
_entry.id   94e68a6c0ac788a2d6ca753765cda7f7
#
_cell.length_a   1.000
_cell.length_b   1.000
_cell.length_c   1.000
_cell.angle_alpha   90.00
_cell.angle_beta   90.00
_cell.angle_gamma   90.00
#
_symmetry.space_group_name_H-M   'P 1'
#
loop_
_entity.id
_entity.type
_entity.pdbx_description
1 polymer ?
#
loop_
_entity_poly.entity_id
_entity_poly.type
_entity_poly.pdbx_seq_one_letter_code
_entity_poly.pdbx_strand_id
1 'polypeptide(L)'
;IETANMLGLSALLQKYPKELSGGEKQRVALARALVRKPQAFLMDEPLSNLDAPLRLSARGELKRLQRKSNITTIYVTHDQTEALTLGDRIVIMDKGNLQQIGTPEEIYLRPGNVFVAGFIGTPPMNMIHVEPCGDRSFFSGETRFEFPVPLPVKTNCIFGIRPEKLTIAPANTPSAIPGMIEYIEYLGHESISHVKIAPNITWYVKSTAEQIRAGD
;
A
#
# COMPACT_ATOMS: atom_id res chain seq x y z
N ILE A 1 -18.34 32.14 -5.05
CA ILE A 1 -17.68 32.58 -3.82
C ILE A 1 -17.65 31.45 -2.80
N GLU A 2 -18.77 30.78 -2.49
CA GLU A 2 -18.85 29.71 -1.49
C GLU A 2 -17.81 28.57 -1.75
N THR A 3 -17.76 28.05 -2.99
CA THR A 3 -16.80 27.00 -3.38
C THR A 3 -15.34 27.48 -3.29
N ALA A 4 -15.09 28.75 -3.60
CA ALA A 4 -13.74 29.32 -3.48
C ALA A 4 -13.30 29.41 -2.01
N ASN A 5 -14.21 29.80 -1.11
CA ASN A 5 -13.95 29.83 0.34
C ASN A 5 -13.71 28.42 0.87
N MET A 6 -14.52 27.43 0.44
CA MET A 6 -14.38 26.03 0.84
C MET A 6 -12.99 25.46 0.52
N LEU A 7 -12.40 25.85 -0.61
CA LEU A 7 -11.12 25.35 -1.13
C LEU A 7 -9.94 26.29 -0.86
N GLY A 8 -10.14 27.37 -0.07
CA GLY A 8 -9.09 28.33 0.24
C GLY A 8 -8.59 29.11 -0.98
N LEU A 9 -9.46 29.38 -1.96
CA LEU A 9 -9.11 30.07 -3.20
C LEU A 9 -9.49 31.54 -3.19
N SER A 10 -10.09 32.05 -2.14
CA SER A 10 -10.63 33.42 -2.08
C SER A 10 -9.61 34.50 -2.44
N ALA A 11 -8.37 34.36 -1.93
CA ALA A 11 -7.27 35.27 -2.23
C ALA A 11 -6.72 35.14 -3.66
N LEU A 12 -7.10 34.09 -4.38
CA LEU A 12 -6.58 33.77 -5.71
C LEU A 12 -7.54 34.11 -6.84
N LEU A 13 -8.76 34.59 -6.52
CA LEU A 13 -9.81 34.84 -7.52
C LEU A 13 -9.43 35.85 -8.60
N GLN A 14 -8.47 36.73 -8.31
CA GLN A 14 -7.98 37.75 -9.24
C GLN A 14 -6.70 37.35 -9.99
N LYS A 15 -6.11 36.16 -9.66
CA LYS A 15 -4.90 35.69 -10.32
C LYS A 15 -5.20 34.99 -11.64
N TYR A 16 -4.29 35.15 -12.59
CA TYR A 16 -4.32 34.40 -13.84
C TYR A 16 -3.80 32.98 -13.64
N PRO A 17 -4.24 31.99 -14.45
CA PRO A 17 -3.80 30.59 -14.32
C PRO A 17 -2.29 30.38 -14.35
N LYS A 18 -1.54 31.24 -15.06
CA LYS A 18 -0.07 31.19 -15.14
C LYS A 18 0.62 31.57 -13.82
N GLU A 19 -0.06 32.29 -12.94
CA GLU A 19 0.44 32.78 -11.66
C GLU A 19 0.17 31.80 -10.51
N LEU A 20 -0.54 30.70 -10.81
CA LEU A 20 -0.90 29.69 -9.83
C LEU A 20 0.14 28.57 -9.76
N SER A 21 0.46 28.14 -8.55
CA SER A 21 1.22 26.91 -8.28
C SER A 21 0.47 25.67 -8.75
N GLY A 22 1.14 24.52 -8.81
CA GLY A 22 0.53 23.24 -9.20
C GLY A 22 -0.66 22.86 -8.31
N GLY A 23 -0.52 22.96 -6.99
CA GLY A 23 -1.60 22.66 -6.05
C GLY A 23 -2.76 23.68 -6.13
N GLU A 24 -2.47 24.98 -6.38
CA GLU A 24 -3.53 25.99 -6.59
C GLU A 24 -4.32 25.72 -7.88
N LYS A 25 -3.63 25.34 -8.98
CA LYS A 25 -4.29 24.92 -10.24
C LYS A 25 -5.21 23.75 -10.03
N GLN A 26 -4.79 22.77 -9.25
CA GLN A 26 -5.59 21.59 -8.92
C GLN A 26 -6.83 21.97 -8.11
N ARG A 27 -6.67 22.79 -7.06
CA ARG A 27 -7.84 23.30 -6.28
C ARG A 27 -8.81 24.09 -7.16
N VAL A 28 -8.32 24.87 -8.11
CA VAL A 28 -9.16 25.56 -9.09
C VAL A 28 -9.91 24.59 -9.99
N ALA A 29 -9.26 23.52 -10.46
CA ALA A 29 -9.94 22.48 -11.26
C ALA A 29 -11.07 21.80 -10.46
N LEU A 30 -10.82 21.46 -9.20
CA LEU A 30 -11.82 20.93 -8.27
C LEU A 30 -12.97 21.93 -8.03
N ALA A 31 -12.64 23.22 -7.81
CA ALA A 31 -13.63 24.26 -7.65
C ALA A 31 -14.58 24.37 -8.85
N ARG A 32 -14.01 24.30 -10.07
CA ARG A 32 -14.79 24.33 -11.32
C ARG A 32 -15.75 23.14 -11.43
N ALA A 33 -15.31 21.94 -10.99
CA ALA A 33 -16.18 20.77 -10.96
C ALA A 33 -17.30 20.91 -9.92
N LEU A 34 -16.97 21.39 -8.72
CA LEU A 34 -17.93 21.58 -7.61
C LEU A 34 -19.02 22.61 -7.89
N VAL A 35 -18.67 23.71 -8.54
CA VAL A 35 -19.64 24.79 -8.87
C VAL A 35 -20.81 24.27 -9.70
N ARG A 36 -20.59 23.21 -10.46
CA ARG A 36 -21.64 22.57 -11.29
C ARG A 36 -22.62 21.72 -10.47
N LYS A 37 -22.38 21.55 -9.16
CA LYS A 37 -23.18 20.69 -8.27
C LYS A 37 -23.39 19.28 -8.85
N PRO A 38 -22.33 18.55 -9.18
CA PRO A 38 -22.42 17.25 -9.83
C PRO A 38 -23.06 16.21 -8.88
N GLN A 39 -23.70 15.19 -9.46
CA GLN A 39 -24.19 14.04 -8.70
C GLN A 39 -23.06 13.06 -8.34
N ALA A 40 -21.99 13.03 -9.14
CA ALA A 40 -20.79 12.22 -8.90
C ALA A 40 -19.55 12.91 -9.46
N PHE A 41 -18.40 12.67 -8.83
CA PHE A 41 -17.08 13.00 -9.36
C PHE A 41 -16.45 11.78 -10.02
N LEU A 42 -15.86 12.00 -11.19
CA LEU A 42 -15.00 11.04 -11.86
C LEU A 42 -13.60 11.67 -11.92
N MET A 43 -12.64 11.09 -11.19
CA MET A 43 -11.27 11.57 -11.09
C MET A 43 -10.33 10.49 -11.61
N ASP A 44 -9.57 10.82 -12.65
CA ASP A 44 -8.59 9.94 -13.26
C ASP A 44 -7.21 10.45 -12.94
N GLU A 45 -6.49 9.74 -12.07
CA GLU A 45 -5.13 10.06 -11.59
C GLU A 45 -4.91 11.52 -11.20
N PRO A 46 -5.76 12.14 -10.39
CA PRO A 46 -5.74 13.60 -10.20
C PRO A 46 -4.49 14.12 -9.47
N LEU A 47 -3.68 13.26 -8.83
CA LEU A 47 -2.49 13.64 -8.09
C LEU A 47 -1.17 13.18 -8.74
N SER A 48 -1.23 12.50 -9.88
CA SER A 48 -0.04 11.88 -10.53
C SER A 48 1.05 12.89 -10.89
N ASN A 49 0.68 14.12 -11.26
CA ASN A 49 1.60 15.17 -11.71
C ASN A 49 2.13 16.05 -10.56
N LEU A 50 1.88 15.70 -9.30
CA LEU A 50 2.35 16.46 -8.14
C LEU A 50 3.61 15.81 -7.54
N ASP A 51 4.51 16.65 -7.03
CA ASP A 51 5.61 16.19 -6.18
C ASP A 51 5.12 15.64 -4.84
N ALA A 52 5.96 14.91 -4.12
CA ALA A 52 5.58 14.19 -2.91
C ALA A 52 4.98 15.09 -1.80
N PRO A 53 5.55 16.27 -1.46
CA PRO A 53 4.99 17.16 -0.46
C PRO A 53 3.62 17.72 -0.86
N LEU A 54 3.46 18.14 -2.12
CA LEU A 54 2.17 18.64 -2.64
C LEU A 54 1.13 17.52 -2.73
N ARG A 55 1.53 16.30 -3.12
CA ARG A 55 0.63 15.14 -3.17
C ARG A 55 0.08 14.81 -1.80
N LEU A 56 0.91 14.83 -0.75
CA LEU A 56 0.47 14.58 0.63
C LEU A 56 -0.57 15.62 1.09
N SER A 57 -0.30 16.90 0.85
CA SER A 57 -1.23 18.01 1.17
C SER A 57 -2.55 17.88 0.41
N ALA A 58 -2.46 17.68 -0.91
CA ALA A 58 -3.62 17.57 -1.79
C ALA A 58 -4.51 16.35 -1.45
N ARG A 59 -3.91 15.22 -1.05
CA ARG A 59 -4.64 14.04 -0.56
C ARG A 59 -5.51 14.39 0.65
N GLY A 60 -4.95 15.10 1.64
CA GLY A 60 -5.69 15.54 2.82
C GLY A 60 -6.83 16.50 2.47
N GLU A 61 -6.62 17.40 1.52
CA GLU A 61 -7.65 18.33 1.04
C GLU A 61 -8.78 17.60 0.29
N LEU A 62 -8.44 16.64 -0.58
CA LEU A 62 -9.42 15.82 -1.29
C LEU A 62 -10.31 15.02 -0.34
N LYS A 63 -9.72 14.38 0.69
CA LYS A 63 -10.50 13.62 1.69
C LYS A 63 -11.44 14.54 2.47
N ARG A 64 -10.99 15.73 2.85
CA ARG A 64 -11.83 16.74 3.51
C ARG A 64 -12.96 17.22 2.63
N LEU A 65 -12.67 17.46 1.35
CA LEU A 65 -13.63 17.88 0.36
C LEU A 65 -14.72 16.83 0.14
N GLN A 66 -14.30 15.59 -0.09
CA GLN A 66 -15.21 14.45 -0.29
C GLN A 66 -16.19 14.32 0.89
N ARG A 67 -15.66 14.40 2.14
CA ARG A 67 -16.49 14.35 3.35
C ARG A 67 -17.46 15.54 3.47
N LYS A 68 -17.03 16.77 3.11
CA LYS A 68 -17.87 17.97 3.19
C LYS A 68 -18.94 18.01 2.12
N SER A 69 -18.61 17.59 0.89
CA SER A 69 -19.53 17.65 -0.23
C SER A 69 -20.56 16.52 -0.22
N ASN A 70 -20.23 15.41 0.43
CA ASN A 70 -21.03 14.16 0.41
C ASN A 70 -21.38 13.68 -0.99
N ILE A 71 -20.53 14.00 -1.99
CA ILE A 71 -20.71 13.61 -3.38
C ILE A 71 -19.99 12.29 -3.62
N THR A 72 -20.69 11.33 -4.23
CA THR A 72 -20.09 10.07 -4.67
C THR A 72 -18.90 10.35 -5.59
N THR A 73 -17.76 9.76 -5.29
CA THR A 73 -16.53 9.97 -6.04
C THR A 73 -15.97 8.64 -6.52
N ILE A 74 -15.77 8.52 -7.83
CA ILE A 74 -14.99 7.44 -8.43
C ILE A 74 -13.59 8.02 -8.68
N TYR A 75 -12.59 7.40 -8.04
CA TYR A 75 -11.21 7.85 -8.03
C TYR A 75 -10.32 6.75 -8.60
N VAL A 76 -9.74 7.00 -9.77
CA VAL A 76 -8.79 6.08 -10.41
C VAL A 76 -7.37 6.51 -10.04
N THR A 77 -6.56 5.59 -9.58
CA THR A 77 -5.15 5.80 -9.25
C THR A 77 -4.35 4.50 -9.38
N HIS A 78 -3.07 4.63 -9.65
CA HIS A 78 -2.10 3.55 -9.51
C HIS A 78 -1.32 3.61 -8.19
N ASP A 79 -1.52 4.66 -7.38
CA ASP A 79 -0.89 4.82 -6.06
C ASP A 79 -1.73 4.10 -5.00
N GLN A 80 -1.16 3.01 -4.46
CA GLN A 80 -1.82 2.21 -3.42
C GLN A 80 -2.10 3.02 -2.15
N THR A 81 -1.23 3.97 -1.81
CA THR A 81 -1.40 4.81 -0.62
C THR A 81 -2.60 5.74 -0.79
N GLU A 82 -2.82 6.26 -2.01
CA GLU A 82 -4.03 7.04 -2.32
C GLU A 82 -5.28 6.18 -2.17
N ALA A 83 -5.29 4.99 -2.77
CA ALA A 83 -6.42 4.08 -2.71
C ALA A 83 -6.77 3.71 -1.24
N LEU A 84 -5.76 3.32 -0.45
CA LEU A 84 -5.95 2.91 0.95
C LEU A 84 -6.36 4.07 1.87
N THR A 85 -5.97 5.31 1.57
CA THR A 85 -6.26 6.48 2.44
C THR A 85 -7.52 7.25 2.05
N LEU A 86 -7.81 7.34 0.76
CA LEU A 86 -8.93 8.11 0.24
C LEU A 86 -10.21 7.26 0.12
N GLY A 87 -10.10 6.01 -0.31
CA GLY A 87 -11.23 5.15 -0.60
C GLY A 87 -12.02 4.77 0.65
N ASP A 88 -13.34 4.77 0.55
CA ASP A 88 -14.24 4.09 1.48
C ASP A 88 -14.43 2.63 1.04
N ARG A 89 -14.34 2.40 -0.27
CA ARG A 89 -14.24 1.07 -0.92
C ARG A 89 -13.19 1.13 -2.01
N ILE A 90 -12.45 0.04 -2.17
CA ILE A 90 -11.42 -0.12 -3.18
C ILE A 90 -11.85 -1.21 -4.15
N VAL A 91 -11.64 -0.95 -5.43
CA VAL A 91 -11.82 -1.91 -6.52
C VAL A 91 -10.44 -2.22 -7.09
N ILE A 92 -10.00 -3.46 -6.95
CA ILE A 92 -8.75 -3.93 -7.57
C ILE A 92 -9.06 -4.56 -8.91
N MET A 93 -8.35 -4.12 -9.92
CA MET A 93 -8.50 -4.62 -11.30
C MET A 93 -7.15 -5.09 -11.85
N ASP A 94 -7.17 -6.15 -12.64
CA ASP A 94 -6.04 -6.61 -13.45
C ASP A 94 -6.50 -6.90 -14.88
N LYS A 95 -5.85 -6.25 -15.84
CA LYS A 95 -6.14 -6.43 -17.29
C LYS A 95 -7.64 -6.36 -17.62
N GLY A 96 -8.34 -5.40 -17.01
CA GLY A 96 -9.77 -5.19 -17.19
C GLY A 96 -10.68 -6.13 -16.39
N ASN A 97 -10.13 -7.09 -15.65
CA ASN A 97 -10.89 -8.00 -14.81
C ASN A 97 -10.92 -7.54 -13.37
N LEU A 98 -12.09 -7.62 -12.75
CA LEU A 98 -12.29 -7.36 -11.34
C LEU A 98 -11.63 -8.47 -10.51
N GLN A 99 -10.71 -8.09 -9.61
CA GLN A 99 -10.03 -9.03 -8.71
C GLN A 99 -10.66 -9.06 -7.31
N GLN A 100 -10.94 -7.90 -6.74
CA GLN A 100 -11.60 -7.78 -5.44
C GLN A 100 -12.23 -6.40 -5.28
N ILE A 101 -13.34 -6.35 -4.51
CA ILE A 101 -13.94 -5.11 -4.00
C ILE A 101 -14.06 -5.26 -2.49
N GLY A 102 -13.62 -4.24 -1.74
CA GLY A 102 -13.72 -4.24 -0.27
C GLY A 102 -13.35 -2.90 0.33
N THR A 103 -13.44 -2.80 1.64
CA THR A 103 -12.85 -1.69 2.39
C THR A 103 -11.31 -1.77 2.33
N PRO A 104 -10.59 -0.66 2.59
CA PRO A 104 -9.12 -0.69 2.68
C PRO A 104 -8.60 -1.79 3.61
N GLU A 105 -9.24 -1.99 4.76
CA GLU A 105 -8.88 -3.01 5.72
C GLU A 105 -9.08 -4.43 5.17
N GLU A 106 -10.22 -4.71 4.54
CA GLU A 106 -10.51 -6.02 3.93
C GLU A 106 -9.50 -6.35 2.82
N ILE A 107 -9.22 -5.38 1.93
CA ILE A 107 -8.26 -5.55 0.84
C ILE A 107 -6.86 -5.88 1.37
N TYR A 108 -6.43 -5.21 2.45
CA TYR A 108 -5.09 -5.39 3.02
C TYR A 108 -4.97 -6.66 3.87
N LEU A 109 -5.94 -6.90 4.77
CA LEU A 109 -5.88 -8.00 5.75
C LEU A 109 -6.44 -9.31 5.19
N ARG A 110 -7.37 -9.25 4.24
CA ARG A 110 -8.07 -10.42 3.68
C ARG A 110 -8.08 -10.38 2.16
N PRO A 111 -6.90 -10.44 1.51
CA PRO A 111 -6.84 -10.47 0.06
C PRO A 111 -7.57 -11.71 -0.48
N GLY A 112 -8.42 -11.50 -1.47
CA GLY A 112 -9.28 -12.55 -2.03
C GLY A 112 -8.55 -13.54 -2.94
N ASN A 113 -7.35 -13.17 -3.40
CA ASN A 113 -6.50 -14.03 -4.21
C ASN A 113 -5.03 -13.61 -4.12
N VAL A 114 -4.16 -14.43 -4.71
CA VAL A 114 -2.69 -14.24 -4.72
C VAL A 114 -2.28 -12.94 -5.39
N PHE A 115 -2.99 -12.55 -6.47
CA PHE A 115 -2.71 -11.28 -7.15
C PHE A 115 -2.92 -10.09 -6.21
N VAL A 116 -4.06 -10.01 -5.55
CA VAL A 116 -4.36 -8.92 -4.60
C VAL A 116 -3.37 -8.91 -3.44
N ALA A 117 -3.01 -10.09 -2.90
CA ALA A 117 -2.04 -10.24 -1.83
C ALA A 117 -0.66 -9.65 -2.19
N GLY A 118 -0.19 -9.93 -3.41
CA GLY A 118 1.09 -9.43 -3.92
C GLY A 118 1.03 -8.01 -4.47
N PHE A 119 -0.15 -7.56 -4.92
CA PHE A 119 -0.30 -6.22 -5.47
C PHE A 119 -0.37 -5.14 -4.39
N ILE A 120 -1.03 -5.42 -3.26
CA ILE A 120 -1.24 -4.43 -2.18
C ILE A 120 -0.18 -4.58 -1.10
N GLY A 121 0.46 -3.45 -0.78
CA GLY A 121 1.51 -3.32 0.24
C GLY A 121 2.87 -2.97 -0.35
N THR A 122 3.66 -2.19 0.40
CA THR A 122 5.02 -1.80 0.05
C THR A 122 5.92 -2.01 1.27
N PRO A 123 6.78 -3.04 1.23
CA PRO A 123 6.93 -4.09 0.22
C PRO A 123 5.69 -4.99 0.06
N PRO A 124 5.59 -5.77 -1.04
CA PRO A 124 4.51 -6.73 -1.22
C PRO A 124 4.53 -7.85 -0.18
N MET A 125 3.45 -8.62 -0.08
CA MET A 125 3.41 -9.82 0.76
C MET A 125 4.49 -10.81 0.33
N ASN A 126 5.27 -11.33 1.26
CA ASN A 126 6.16 -12.46 1.02
C ASN A 126 5.31 -13.70 0.73
N MET A 127 5.54 -14.35 -0.38
CA MET A 127 4.78 -15.52 -0.80
C MET A 127 5.71 -16.63 -1.27
N ILE A 128 5.44 -17.87 -0.81
CA ILE A 128 6.15 -19.08 -1.26
C ILE A 128 5.17 -20.22 -1.49
N HIS A 129 5.47 -21.05 -2.48
CA HIS A 129 4.78 -22.33 -2.64
C HIS A 129 5.29 -23.30 -1.58
N VAL A 130 4.39 -23.95 -0.86
CA VAL A 130 4.73 -24.90 0.20
C VAL A 130 4.04 -26.23 -0.01
N GLU A 131 4.80 -27.30 0.22
CA GLU A 131 4.37 -28.68 0.19
C GLU A 131 4.50 -29.25 1.60
N PRO A 132 3.39 -29.56 2.28
CA PRO A 132 3.44 -30.08 3.64
C PRO A 132 4.16 -31.42 3.71
N CYS A 133 5.10 -31.57 4.67
CA CYS A 133 5.80 -32.83 4.95
C CYS A 133 5.74 -33.23 6.44
N GLY A 134 4.90 -32.56 7.20
CA GLY A 134 4.65 -32.76 8.63
C GLY A 134 3.75 -31.65 9.17
N ASP A 135 3.46 -31.66 10.46
CA ASP A 135 2.57 -30.67 11.08
C ASP A 135 3.14 -29.25 11.06
N ARG A 136 4.47 -29.13 11.09
CA ARG A 136 5.21 -27.85 11.11
C ARG A 136 6.25 -27.74 10.02
N SER A 137 6.43 -28.79 9.22
CA SER A 137 7.50 -28.86 8.23
C SER A 137 6.92 -28.82 6.82
N PHE A 138 7.58 -28.05 5.96
CA PHE A 138 7.16 -27.81 4.59
C PHE A 138 8.37 -27.77 3.67
N PHE A 139 8.20 -28.19 2.45
CA PHE A 139 9.15 -27.95 1.38
C PHE A 139 8.70 -26.76 0.53
N SER A 140 9.67 -25.96 0.09
CA SER A 140 9.50 -25.03 -1.03
C SER A 140 10.65 -25.28 -2.00
N GLY A 141 10.34 -25.94 -3.09
CA GLY A 141 11.36 -26.58 -3.93
C GLY A 141 12.19 -27.59 -3.14
N GLU A 142 13.50 -27.45 -3.14
CA GLU A 142 14.42 -28.34 -2.40
C GLU A 142 14.66 -27.91 -0.93
N THR A 143 14.17 -26.74 -0.54
CA THR A 143 14.42 -26.18 0.80
C THR A 143 13.31 -26.60 1.76
N ARG A 144 13.72 -27.20 2.89
CA ARG A 144 12.81 -27.53 3.98
C ARG A 144 12.75 -26.36 4.97
N PHE A 145 11.53 -25.96 5.30
CA PHE A 145 11.22 -24.97 6.31
C PHE A 145 10.51 -25.60 7.50
N GLU A 146 10.76 -25.09 8.68
CA GLU A 146 10.03 -25.43 9.88
C GLU A 146 9.41 -24.16 10.48
N PHE A 147 8.09 -24.17 10.67
CA PHE A 147 7.37 -23.04 11.24
C PHE A 147 7.19 -23.22 12.75
N PRO A 148 7.19 -22.12 13.53
CA PRO A 148 7.06 -22.18 14.98
C PRO A 148 5.71 -22.74 15.44
N VAL A 149 4.70 -22.67 14.58
CA VAL A 149 3.33 -23.17 14.84
C VAL A 149 2.89 -24.16 13.77
N PRO A 150 2.05 -25.15 14.10
CA PRO A 150 1.44 -26.01 13.09
C PRO A 150 0.61 -25.17 12.11
N LEU A 151 0.78 -25.42 10.81
CA LEU A 151 -0.11 -24.85 9.81
C LEU A 151 -1.25 -25.83 9.53
N PRO A 152 -2.51 -25.36 9.47
CA PRO A 152 -3.67 -26.24 9.27
C PRO A 152 -3.83 -26.66 7.80
N VAL A 153 -2.70 -26.97 7.12
CA VAL A 153 -2.66 -27.24 5.69
C VAL A 153 -2.13 -28.64 5.46
N LYS A 154 -2.89 -29.44 4.70
CA LYS A 154 -2.52 -30.82 4.33
C LYS A 154 -2.23 -30.99 2.84
N THR A 155 -2.36 -29.95 2.05
CA THR A 155 -2.18 -29.93 0.60
C THR A 155 -1.23 -28.82 0.20
N ASN A 156 -0.64 -28.94 -0.99
CA ASN A 156 0.18 -27.89 -1.56
C ASN A 156 -0.59 -26.59 -1.63
N CYS A 157 0.04 -25.50 -1.16
CA CYS A 157 -0.58 -24.18 -1.13
C CYS A 157 0.46 -23.07 -1.28
N ILE A 158 0.00 -21.83 -1.30
CA ILE A 158 0.85 -20.66 -1.22
C ILE A 158 0.77 -20.12 0.21
N PHE A 159 1.92 -20.10 0.90
CA PHE A 159 2.04 -19.41 2.17
C PHE A 159 2.36 -17.94 1.92
N GLY A 160 1.63 -17.03 2.56
CA GLY A 160 1.84 -15.60 2.47
C GLY A 160 1.97 -14.95 3.84
N ILE A 161 2.95 -14.06 3.99
CA ILE A 161 3.15 -13.27 5.22
C ILE A 161 3.54 -11.83 4.88
N ARG A 162 2.91 -10.86 5.54
CA ARG A 162 3.25 -9.45 5.37
C ARG A 162 4.62 -9.14 5.98
N PRO A 163 5.43 -8.26 5.34
CA PRO A 163 6.79 -7.89 5.82
C PRO A 163 6.83 -7.39 7.27
N GLU A 164 5.81 -6.64 7.69
CA GLU A 164 5.69 -6.10 9.06
C GLU A 164 5.26 -7.14 10.11
N LYS A 165 4.92 -8.36 9.70
CA LYS A 165 4.61 -9.49 10.59
C LYS A 165 5.82 -10.38 10.85
N LEU A 166 6.93 -10.09 10.20
CA LEU A 166 8.22 -10.74 10.42
C LEU A 166 9.10 -9.88 11.33
N THR A 167 9.93 -10.55 12.11
CA THR A 167 10.98 -9.92 12.93
C THR A 167 12.30 -10.61 12.67
N ILE A 168 13.38 -9.84 12.67
CA ILE A 168 14.74 -10.40 12.64
C ILE A 168 15.12 -10.78 14.06
N ALA A 169 15.68 -11.97 14.22
CA ALA A 169 16.13 -12.51 15.49
C ALA A 169 17.58 -13.00 15.37
N PRO A 170 18.33 -13.11 16.48
CA PRO A 170 19.68 -13.68 16.46
C PRO A 170 19.71 -15.08 15.83
N ALA A 171 20.82 -15.42 15.16
CA ALA A 171 20.97 -16.63 14.35
C ALA A 171 20.66 -17.96 15.07
N ASN A 172 20.74 -17.99 16.39
CA ASN A 172 20.51 -19.21 17.20
C ASN A 172 19.13 -19.21 17.90
N THR A 173 18.20 -18.35 17.48
CA THR A 173 16.85 -18.29 18.06
C THR A 173 16.09 -19.58 17.73
N PRO A 174 15.58 -20.32 18.71
CA PRO A 174 14.80 -21.53 18.45
C PRO A 174 13.58 -21.22 17.57
N SER A 175 13.32 -22.09 16.60
CA SER A 175 12.19 -21.98 15.65
C SER A 175 12.22 -20.75 14.72
N ALA A 176 13.32 -20.01 14.64
CA ALA A 176 13.51 -19.00 13.62
C ALA A 176 13.87 -19.67 12.28
N ILE A 177 13.38 -19.09 11.19
CA ILE A 177 13.79 -19.51 9.84
C ILE A 177 15.17 -18.91 9.58
N PRO A 178 16.20 -19.73 9.28
CA PRO A 178 17.52 -19.24 8.97
C PRO A 178 17.49 -18.35 7.71
N GLY A 179 18.22 -17.25 7.73
CA GLY A 179 18.32 -16.36 6.59
C GLY A 179 19.58 -15.50 6.64
N MET A 180 19.95 -14.97 5.49
CA MET A 180 21.08 -14.05 5.36
C MET A 180 20.56 -12.70 4.88
N ILE A 181 20.86 -11.64 5.60
CA ILE A 181 20.53 -10.27 5.17
C ILE A 181 21.45 -9.90 4.01
N GLU A 182 20.88 -9.77 2.81
CA GLU A 182 21.64 -9.37 1.61
C GLU A 182 21.90 -7.86 1.62
N TYR A 183 20.89 -7.06 1.95
CA TYR A 183 21.02 -5.61 2.16
C TYR A 183 19.81 -5.04 2.92
N ILE A 184 19.92 -3.80 3.37
CA ILE A 184 18.90 -3.08 4.13
C ILE A 184 18.64 -1.74 3.44
N GLU A 185 17.38 -1.48 3.13
CA GLU A 185 16.91 -0.17 2.70
C GLU A 185 16.54 0.65 3.93
N TYR A 186 17.25 1.72 4.18
CA TYR A 186 16.95 2.63 5.28
C TYR A 186 16.06 3.78 4.81
N LEU A 187 14.83 3.85 5.32
CA LEU A 187 13.82 4.84 4.94
C LEU A 187 13.60 5.91 6.02
N GLY A 188 14.55 6.08 6.94
CA GLY A 188 14.50 7.04 8.03
C GLY A 188 13.78 6.49 9.27
N HIS A 189 12.48 6.46 9.30
CA HIS A 189 11.69 5.95 10.43
C HIS A 189 11.49 4.42 10.40
N GLU A 190 11.72 3.79 9.27
CA GLU A 190 11.60 2.36 9.07
C GLU A 190 12.74 1.84 8.20
N SER A 191 12.98 0.55 8.23
CA SER A 191 13.90 -0.14 7.35
C SER A 191 13.25 -1.38 6.74
N ILE A 192 13.70 -1.73 5.54
CA ILE A 192 13.30 -2.95 4.84
C ILE A 192 14.55 -3.79 4.65
N SER A 193 14.58 -4.94 5.33
CA SER A 193 15.67 -5.91 5.18
C SER A 193 15.28 -6.93 4.11
N HIS A 194 16.18 -7.15 3.16
CA HIS A 194 16.10 -8.19 2.15
C HIS A 194 16.84 -9.43 2.70
N VAL A 195 16.06 -10.43 3.09
CA VAL A 195 16.58 -11.62 3.77
C VAL A 195 16.46 -12.82 2.84
N LYS A 196 17.60 -13.34 2.38
CA LYS A 196 17.66 -14.57 1.60
C LYS A 196 17.49 -15.77 2.52
N ILE A 197 16.39 -16.49 2.37
CA ILE A 197 16.02 -17.66 3.16
C ILE A 197 16.26 -18.98 2.41
N ALA A 198 16.42 -18.92 1.08
CA ALA A 198 16.78 -20.05 0.23
C ALA A 198 17.45 -19.52 -1.06
N PRO A 199 18.06 -20.37 -1.91
CA PRO A 199 18.78 -19.94 -3.11
C PRO A 199 18.00 -18.99 -4.03
N ASN A 200 16.69 -19.20 -4.14
CA ASN A 200 15.81 -18.40 -5.02
C ASN A 200 14.67 -17.72 -4.25
N ILE A 201 14.77 -17.59 -2.92
CA ILE A 201 13.72 -17.01 -2.09
C ILE A 201 14.31 -15.92 -1.21
N THR A 202 13.91 -14.69 -1.47
CA THR A 202 14.22 -13.53 -0.65
C THR A 202 12.93 -12.99 -0.05
N TRP A 203 12.91 -12.81 1.27
CA TRP A 203 11.81 -12.21 2.00
C TRP A 203 12.14 -10.78 2.42
N TYR A 204 11.11 -9.96 2.42
CA TYR A 204 11.16 -8.61 2.97
C TYR A 204 10.75 -8.64 4.44
N VAL A 205 11.56 -8.03 5.29
CA VAL A 205 11.23 -7.79 6.70
C VAL A 205 11.19 -6.30 6.93
N LYS A 206 10.03 -5.79 7.35
CA LYS A 206 9.83 -4.37 7.64
C LYS A 206 9.92 -4.15 9.14
N SER A 207 10.84 -3.29 9.58
CA SER A 207 11.10 -3.00 10.98
C SER A 207 11.24 -1.50 11.22
N THR A 208 11.04 -1.06 12.47
CA THR A 208 11.39 0.30 12.87
C THR A 208 12.91 0.46 12.88
N ALA A 209 13.40 1.65 12.53
CA ALA A 209 14.81 1.94 12.33
C ALA A 209 15.73 1.63 13.56
N GLU A 210 15.15 1.47 14.75
CA GLU A 210 15.88 1.18 15.98
C GLU A 210 16.19 -0.31 16.18
N GLN A 211 15.62 -1.21 15.37
CA GLN A 211 15.64 -2.66 15.62
C GLN A 211 16.76 -3.42 14.91
N ILE A 212 17.49 -2.82 13.97
CA ILE A 212 18.50 -3.53 13.20
C ILE A 212 19.76 -2.69 13.08
N ARG A 213 20.87 -3.20 13.62
CA ARG A 213 22.22 -2.67 13.36
C ARG A 213 22.93 -3.60 12.38
N ALA A 214 23.69 -3.01 11.46
CA ALA A 214 24.55 -3.78 10.58
C ALA A 214 25.54 -4.60 11.45
N GLY A 215 25.44 -5.94 11.38
CA GLY A 215 26.27 -6.87 12.16
C GLY A 215 25.52 -7.74 13.17
N ASP A 216 24.20 -7.58 13.29
CA ASP A 216 23.34 -8.49 14.08
C ASP A 216 23.00 -9.76 13.30
#